data_f1c5fab47c2eaff8662ee139912094e9
#
_entry.id   f1c5fab47c2eaff8662ee139912094e9
#
_cell.length_a   1.000
_cell.length_b   1.000
_cell.length_c   1.000
_cell.angle_alpha   90.00
_cell.angle_beta   90.00
_cell.angle_gamma   90.00
#
_symmetry.space_group_name_H-M   'P 1'
#
loop_
_entity.id
_entity.type
_entity.pdbx_description
1 polymer ?
#
loop_
_entity_poly.entity_id
_entity_poly.type
_entity_poly.pdbx_seq_one_letter_code
_entity_poly.pdbx_strand_id
1 'polypeptide(L)'
;MSQRHIPVYRPSGDALLLFVLLVARVRIDTLAEWAAIPTPMLHHDVATLLSSIMPAHSLALLSDRQTTDPITLLLISIAFGLFLVYLVVDWLRDRLSLRATFRIKFCLVCTIVGMLVFGQAGLFIALRHVSAPAAYAHDGGVIQTEVTIQYLLAGVNPYVADYQNTPMAEWGTEYRTALYHYPYLPWTFLFSAPFYLVSTAVIGWFDQRVVYLLLFAITLGLACHLTRSATSRLGVLIVLGLNPILASDVIFGQNDSFVLFWIVLGFWLLQLAEERQRDARNPGRLHNLSMVAVGMACASKPTAWFLVPFLIGYQWRTMLPCVTDGGCWSKQILAGLPGLVQRIWPLVLTFIVITGPWFVWHPAAMVDDVWHWSAGTAETPYQIRGWGFSNFVLALGLVPTRLAYWPFWVVELVIAVPLLAAGLWWLWRNPGLATVLQGYAILLFGFLYGSRFLNENYLGFLLAIFTITFFMACPYSREPDQGDAQAALA
;
A
#
# COMPACT_ATOMS: atom_id res chain seq x y z
N MET A 1 -23.95 26.57 -46.95
CA MET A 1 -23.90 25.28 -46.21
C MET A 1 -22.71 25.37 -45.24
N SER A 2 -22.97 25.69 -44.00
CA SER A 2 -21.92 25.71 -42.94
C SER A 2 -21.48 24.27 -42.68
N GLN A 3 -20.24 23.93 -43.00
CA GLN A 3 -19.63 22.68 -42.58
C GLN A 3 -19.61 22.65 -41.07
N ARG A 4 -20.52 21.88 -40.45
CA ARG A 4 -20.42 21.56 -39.02
C ARG A 4 -19.13 20.76 -38.84
N HIS A 5 -18.09 21.40 -38.31
CA HIS A 5 -16.93 20.70 -37.81
C HIS A 5 -17.41 19.73 -36.72
N ILE A 6 -17.41 18.45 -37.03
CA ILE A 6 -17.62 17.40 -36.04
C ILE A 6 -16.39 17.43 -35.13
N PRO A 7 -16.52 17.77 -33.84
CA PRO A 7 -15.37 17.82 -32.96
C PRO A 7 -14.74 16.43 -32.88
N VAL A 8 -13.43 16.36 -33.11
CA VAL A 8 -12.66 15.11 -32.96
C VAL A 8 -12.73 14.66 -31.52
N TYR A 9 -13.21 13.46 -31.29
CA TYR A 9 -13.26 12.86 -29.97
C TYR A 9 -11.84 12.79 -29.35
N ARG A 10 -11.66 13.35 -28.18
CA ARG A 10 -10.45 13.23 -27.36
C ARG A 10 -10.80 12.44 -26.10
N PRO A 11 -10.15 11.27 -25.85
CA PRO A 11 -10.32 10.55 -24.59
C PRO A 11 -10.04 11.45 -23.40
N SER A 12 -10.79 11.26 -22.33
CA SER A 12 -10.50 11.95 -21.06
C SER A 12 -9.20 11.43 -20.45
N GLY A 13 -8.58 12.22 -19.56
CA GLY A 13 -7.33 11.83 -18.88
C GLY A 13 -7.48 10.56 -18.05
N ASP A 14 -8.65 10.36 -17.44
CA ASP A 14 -8.99 9.15 -16.70
C ASP A 14 -9.15 7.92 -17.61
N ALA A 15 -9.72 8.08 -18.82
CA ALA A 15 -9.80 6.99 -19.80
C ALA A 15 -8.41 6.57 -20.31
N LEU A 16 -7.54 7.55 -20.62
CA LEU A 16 -6.16 7.25 -21.01
C LEU A 16 -5.39 6.54 -19.89
N LEU A 17 -5.50 7.04 -18.67
CA LEU A 17 -4.84 6.46 -17.50
C LEU A 17 -5.31 5.03 -17.24
N LEU A 18 -6.62 4.78 -17.30
CA LEU A 18 -7.20 3.44 -17.17
C LEU A 18 -6.65 2.49 -18.24
N PHE A 19 -6.59 2.95 -19.49
CA PHE A 19 -6.06 2.14 -20.60
C PHE A 19 -4.58 1.77 -20.39
N VAL A 20 -3.73 2.76 -20.01
CA VAL A 20 -2.30 2.52 -19.74
C VAL A 20 -2.12 1.49 -18.63
N LEU A 21 -2.90 1.58 -17.55
CA LEU A 21 -2.79 0.64 -16.44
C LEU A 21 -3.33 -0.76 -16.77
N LEU A 22 -4.37 -0.87 -17.59
CA LEU A 22 -4.84 -2.17 -18.10
C LEU A 22 -3.79 -2.84 -19.00
N VAL A 23 -3.13 -2.07 -19.88
CA VAL A 23 -2.04 -2.60 -20.72
C VAL A 23 -0.84 -3.00 -19.88
N ALA A 24 -0.47 -2.18 -18.87
CA ALA A 24 0.59 -2.51 -17.93
C ALA A 24 0.26 -3.81 -17.16
N ARG A 25 -1.00 -3.98 -16.75
CA ARG A 25 -1.47 -5.18 -16.05
C ARG A 25 -1.24 -6.46 -16.84
N VAL A 26 -1.54 -6.49 -18.13
CA VAL A 26 -1.29 -7.66 -19.01
C VAL A 26 0.18 -8.10 -18.91
N ARG A 27 1.12 -7.15 -18.94
CA ARG A 27 2.56 -7.47 -18.88
C ARG A 27 3.01 -7.94 -17.51
N ILE A 28 2.45 -7.35 -16.46
CA ILE A 28 2.86 -7.66 -15.08
C ILE A 28 2.34 -9.02 -14.65
N ASP A 29 1.09 -9.38 -14.99
CA ASP A 29 0.55 -10.71 -14.67
C ASP A 29 1.41 -11.81 -15.25
N THR A 30 1.80 -11.68 -16.52
CA THR A 30 2.70 -12.64 -17.16
C THR A 30 4.02 -12.81 -16.39
N LEU A 31 4.64 -11.70 -15.94
CA LEU A 31 5.91 -11.75 -15.21
C LEU A 31 5.74 -12.28 -13.78
N ALA A 32 4.65 -11.92 -13.09
CA ALA A 32 4.38 -12.34 -11.72
C ALA A 32 4.12 -13.84 -11.63
N GLU A 33 3.38 -14.41 -12.57
CA GLU A 33 3.14 -15.86 -12.65
C GLU A 33 4.45 -16.66 -12.83
N TRP A 34 5.33 -16.17 -13.68
CA TRP A 34 6.64 -16.81 -13.90
C TRP A 34 7.52 -16.78 -12.66
N ALA A 35 7.43 -15.74 -11.87
CA ALA A 35 8.25 -15.58 -10.67
C ALA A 35 7.72 -16.35 -9.44
N ALA A 36 6.38 -16.50 -9.33
CA ALA A 36 5.73 -16.99 -8.12
C ALA A 36 5.37 -18.47 -8.16
N ILE A 37 5.13 -19.05 -9.38
CA ILE A 37 4.61 -20.41 -9.49
C ILE A 37 5.25 -21.11 -10.69
N PRO A 38 5.77 -22.34 -10.52
CA PRO A 38 6.22 -23.15 -11.66
C PRO A 38 5.07 -23.37 -12.66
N THR A 39 5.29 -23.00 -13.92
CA THR A 39 4.28 -23.06 -14.99
C THR A 39 3.53 -24.39 -15.09
N PRO A 40 4.19 -25.58 -15.00
CA PRO A 40 3.47 -26.86 -15.04
C PRO A 40 2.48 -27.04 -13.90
N MET A 41 2.81 -26.56 -12.69
CA MET A 41 1.94 -26.66 -11.52
C MET A 41 0.71 -25.77 -11.68
N LEU A 42 0.89 -24.52 -12.12
CA LEU A 42 -0.20 -23.59 -12.40
C LEU A 42 -1.22 -24.17 -13.40
N HIS A 43 -0.76 -24.71 -14.52
CA HIS A 43 -1.64 -25.28 -15.53
C HIS A 43 -2.43 -26.50 -15.02
N HIS A 44 -1.80 -27.38 -14.23
CA HIS A 44 -2.46 -28.54 -13.65
C HIS A 44 -3.56 -28.13 -12.67
N ASP A 45 -3.26 -27.26 -11.74
CA ASP A 45 -4.19 -26.84 -10.68
C ASP A 45 -5.38 -26.08 -11.24
N VAL A 46 -5.14 -25.17 -12.18
CA VAL A 46 -6.20 -24.43 -12.88
C VAL A 46 -7.06 -25.36 -13.72
N ALA A 47 -6.48 -26.32 -14.42
CA ALA A 47 -7.21 -27.32 -15.19
C ALA A 47 -8.13 -28.15 -14.28
N THR A 48 -7.64 -28.56 -13.11
CA THR A 48 -8.42 -29.32 -12.13
C THR A 48 -9.60 -28.51 -11.60
N LEU A 49 -9.37 -27.25 -11.24
CA LEU A 49 -10.42 -26.35 -10.73
C LEU A 49 -11.49 -26.08 -11.80
N LEU A 50 -11.08 -25.83 -13.02
CA LEU A 50 -11.98 -25.44 -14.13
C LEU A 50 -12.68 -26.61 -14.81
N SER A 51 -12.20 -27.85 -14.62
CA SER A 51 -12.77 -29.02 -15.28
C SER A 51 -14.26 -29.25 -15.00
N SER A 52 -14.75 -28.74 -13.86
CA SER A 52 -16.17 -28.79 -13.46
C SER A 52 -17.03 -27.69 -14.11
N ILE A 53 -16.42 -26.61 -14.62
CA ILE A 53 -17.11 -25.41 -15.09
C ILE A 53 -16.96 -25.26 -16.61
N MET A 54 -15.83 -25.70 -17.17
CA MET A 54 -15.49 -25.48 -18.58
C MET A 54 -15.12 -26.79 -19.27
N PRO A 55 -15.55 -27.01 -20.53
CA PRO A 55 -15.16 -28.19 -21.29
C PRO A 55 -13.63 -28.29 -21.44
N ALA A 56 -13.09 -29.50 -21.29
CA ALA A 56 -11.65 -29.76 -21.36
C ALA A 56 -11.00 -29.26 -22.67
N HIS A 57 -11.72 -29.34 -23.79
CA HIS A 57 -11.28 -28.82 -25.08
C HIS A 57 -11.10 -27.28 -25.07
N SER A 58 -12.05 -26.56 -24.49
CA SER A 58 -11.98 -25.09 -24.36
C SER A 58 -10.82 -24.67 -23.43
N LEU A 59 -10.60 -25.43 -22.37
CA LEU A 59 -9.50 -25.22 -21.44
C LEU A 59 -8.14 -25.38 -22.14
N ALA A 60 -7.96 -26.46 -22.92
CA ALA A 60 -6.76 -26.70 -23.69
C ALA A 60 -6.49 -25.60 -24.72
N LEU A 61 -7.53 -25.11 -25.41
CA LEU A 61 -7.40 -24.03 -26.37
C LEU A 61 -6.97 -22.69 -25.72
N LEU A 62 -7.43 -22.41 -24.51
CA LEU A 62 -7.04 -21.20 -23.77
C LEU A 62 -5.61 -21.32 -23.20
N SER A 63 -5.21 -22.52 -22.74
CA SER A 63 -3.92 -22.76 -22.10
C SER A 63 -2.74 -22.82 -23.08
N ASP A 64 -2.99 -23.22 -24.33
CA ASP A 64 -1.95 -23.55 -25.30
C ASP A 64 -1.14 -22.35 -25.85
N ARG A 65 -1.61 -21.11 -25.66
CA ARG A 65 -1.03 -19.93 -26.31
C ARG A 65 -0.55 -18.81 -25.37
N GLN A 66 -0.85 -18.88 -24.10
CA GLN A 66 -0.59 -17.81 -23.17
C GLN A 66 0.14 -18.36 -21.94
N THR A 67 1.05 -17.56 -21.40
CA THR A 67 1.73 -17.83 -20.13
C THR A 67 0.88 -17.48 -18.90
N THR A 68 -0.24 -16.78 -19.11
CA THR A 68 -1.22 -16.39 -18.11
C THR A 68 -2.27 -17.49 -17.93
N ASP A 69 -2.72 -17.74 -16.70
CA ASP A 69 -3.77 -18.72 -16.45
C ASP A 69 -5.09 -18.34 -17.19
N PRO A 70 -5.91 -19.35 -17.59
CA PRO A 70 -7.12 -19.09 -18.39
C PRO A 70 -8.14 -18.18 -17.72
N ILE A 71 -8.24 -18.21 -16.39
CA ILE A 71 -9.21 -17.37 -15.64
C ILE A 71 -8.75 -15.92 -15.67
N THR A 72 -7.50 -15.66 -15.34
CA THR A 72 -6.92 -14.31 -15.38
C THR A 72 -7.00 -13.74 -16.80
N LEU A 73 -6.73 -14.55 -17.84
CA LEU A 73 -6.89 -14.16 -19.22
C LEU A 73 -8.33 -13.70 -19.54
N LEU A 74 -9.34 -14.44 -19.07
CA LEU A 74 -10.75 -14.08 -19.23
C LEU A 74 -11.11 -12.83 -18.46
N LEU A 75 -10.64 -12.68 -17.22
CA LEU A 75 -10.87 -11.48 -16.40
C LEU A 75 -10.29 -10.24 -17.06
N ILE A 76 -9.08 -10.31 -17.63
CA ILE A 76 -8.45 -9.23 -18.40
C ILE A 76 -9.26 -8.93 -19.65
N SER A 77 -9.72 -9.95 -20.37
CA SER A 77 -10.55 -9.77 -21.58
C SER A 77 -11.86 -9.06 -21.28
N ILE A 78 -12.54 -9.44 -20.17
CA ILE A 78 -13.75 -8.75 -19.71
C ILE A 78 -13.42 -7.31 -19.29
N ALA A 79 -12.29 -7.07 -18.62
CA ALA A 79 -11.87 -5.72 -18.22
C ALA A 79 -11.68 -4.80 -19.44
N PHE A 80 -11.10 -5.30 -20.53
CA PHE A 80 -11.03 -4.54 -21.79
C PHE A 80 -12.41 -4.30 -22.43
N GLY A 81 -13.34 -5.27 -22.33
CA GLY A 81 -14.73 -5.08 -22.74
C GLY A 81 -15.42 -3.96 -21.94
N LEU A 82 -15.24 -3.96 -20.60
CA LEU A 82 -15.74 -2.89 -19.73
C LEU A 82 -15.05 -1.54 -20.02
N PHE A 83 -13.80 -1.56 -20.41
CA PHE A 83 -13.09 -0.34 -20.85
C PHE A 83 -13.68 0.21 -22.14
N LEU A 84 -14.09 -0.62 -23.10
CA LEU A 84 -14.84 -0.15 -24.29
C LEU A 84 -16.14 0.56 -23.89
N VAL A 85 -16.90 -0.01 -22.93
CA VAL A 85 -18.07 0.66 -22.38
C VAL A 85 -17.71 1.99 -21.72
N TYR A 86 -16.60 2.04 -21.00
CA TYR A 86 -16.07 3.27 -20.38
C TYR A 86 -15.79 4.34 -21.44
N LEU A 87 -15.17 3.99 -22.56
CA LEU A 87 -14.91 4.91 -23.68
C LEU A 87 -16.21 5.42 -24.33
N VAL A 88 -17.23 4.58 -24.45
CA VAL A 88 -18.56 5.01 -24.95
C VAL A 88 -19.19 6.02 -23.98
N VAL A 89 -19.15 5.76 -22.69
CA VAL A 89 -19.62 6.71 -21.65
C VAL A 89 -18.83 8.03 -21.71
N ASP A 90 -17.52 7.94 -21.91
CA ASP A 90 -16.66 9.12 -22.04
C ASP A 90 -16.99 9.93 -23.30
N TRP A 91 -17.27 9.26 -24.40
CA TRP A 91 -17.70 9.89 -25.66
C TRP A 91 -19.07 10.57 -25.54
N LEU A 92 -19.98 9.98 -24.76
CA LEU A 92 -21.33 10.50 -24.53
C LEU A 92 -21.38 11.51 -23.37
N ARG A 93 -20.26 11.88 -22.75
CA ARG A 93 -20.20 12.73 -21.56
C ARG A 93 -20.95 14.06 -21.71
N ASP A 94 -20.92 14.66 -22.92
CA ASP A 94 -21.60 15.92 -23.19
C ASP A 94 -23.14 15.77 -23.37
N ARG A 95 -23.63 14.51 -23.48
CA ARG A 95 -25.06 14.17 -23.57
C ARG A 95 -25.63 13.64 -22.26
N LEU A 96 -24.78 13.26 -21.33
CA LEU A 96 -25.14 12.73 -20.02
C LEU A 96 -24.97 13.81 -18.94
N SER A 97 -25.75 13.72 -17.86
CA SER A 97 -25.48 14.56 -16.70
C SER A 97 -24.13 14.20 -16.08
N LEU A 98 -23.41 15.19 -15.53
CA LEU A 98 -22.11 14.99 -14.85
C LEU A 98 -22.21 13.92 -13.76
N ARG A 99 -23.33 13.88 -13.01
CA ARG A 99 -23.56 12.87 -11.95
C ARG A 99 -23.71 11.46 -12.52
N ALA A 100 -24.43 11.31 -13.65
CA ALA A 100 -24.63 10.02 -14.32
C ALA A 100 -23.29 9.52 -14.88
N THR A 101 -22.57 10.37 -15.61
CA THR A 101 -21.24 10.05 -16.17
C THR A 101 -20.29 9.59 -15.09
N PHE A 102 -20.18 10.33 -13.97
CA PHE A 102 -19.34 9.96 -12.85
C PHE A 102 -19.75 8.61 -12.25
N ARG A 103 -21.04 8.40 -11.95
CA ARG A 103 -21.51 7.15 -11.35
C ARG A 103 -21.22 5.94 -12.23
N ILE A 104 -21.49 6.04 -13.54
CA ILE A 104 -21.26 4.93 -14.46
C ILE A 104 -19.75 4.64 -14.55
N LYS A 105 -18.91 5.65 -14.76
CA LYS A 105 -17.45 5.51 -14.78
C LYS A 105 -16.91 4.91 -13.48
N PHE A 106 -17.40 5.39 -12.33
CA PHE A 106 -16.99 4.90 -11.01
C PHE A 106 -17.35 3.42 -10.82
N CYS A 107 -18.58 3.02 -11.16
CA CYS A 107 -19.00 1.63 -11.11
C CYS A 107 -18.17 0.74 -12.03
N LEU A 108 -17.88 1.18 -13.28
CA LEU A 108 -17.05 0.44 -14.22
C LEU A 108 -15.63 0.22 -13.65
N VAL A 109 -15.01 1.26 -13.10
CA VAL A 109 -13.68 1.14 -12.48
C VAL A 109 -13.71 0.22 -11.27
N CYS A 110 -14.71 0.35 -10.39
CA CYS A 110 -14.88 -0.57 -9.25
C CYS A 110 -15.02 -2.03 -9.72
N THR A 111 -15.77 -2.29 -10.81
CA THR A 111 -15.93 -3.63 -11.37
C THR A 111 -14.60 -4.15 -11.93
N ILE A 112 -13.87 -3.32 -12.69
CA ILE A 112 -12.56 -3.68 -13.25
C ILE A 112 -11.57 -4.03 -12.13
N VAL A 113 -11.43 -3.15 -11.12
CA VAL A 113 -10.55 -3.39 -9.96
C VAL A 113 -11.02 -4.62 -9.18
N GLY A 114 -12.33 -4.76 -8.96
CA GLY A 114 -12.94 -5.92 -8.29
C GLY A 114 -12.58 -7.24 -8.98
N MET A 115 -12.61 -7.27 -10.30
CA MET A 115 -12.25 -8.47 -11.08
C MET A 115 -10.75 -8.72 -11.11
N LEU A 116 -9.94 -7.71 -11.47
CA LEU A 116 -8.51 -7.87 -11.72
C LEU A 116 -7.67 -8.00 -10.44
N VAL A 117 -8.15 -7.54 -9.30
CA VAL A 117 -7.42 -7.64 -8.02
C VAL A 117 -8.12 -8.62 -7.09
N PHE A 118 -9.37 -8.37 -6.72
CA PHE A 118 -10.09 -9.21 -5.76
C PHE A 118 -10.49 -10.57 -6.34
N GLY A 119 -10.92 -10.59 -7.60
CA GLY A 119 -11.28 -11.84 -8.30
C GLY A 119 -10.06 -12.73 -8.50
N GLN A 120 -8.95 -12.18 -8.97
CA GLN A 120 -7.71 -12.93 -9.14
C GLN A 120 -7.11 -13.39 -7.80
N ALA A 121 -7.12 -12.56 -6.77
CA ALA A 121 -6.69 -12.96 -5.43
C ALA A 121 -7.57 -14.09 -4.88
N GLY A 122 -8.90 -14.01 -5.08
CA GLY A 122 -9.84 -15.08 -4.70
C GLY A 122 -9.55 -16.40 -5.42
N LEU A 123 -9.21 -16.35 -6.71
CA LEU A 123 -8.75 -17.51 -7.46
C LEU A 123 -7.50 -18.14 -6.81
N PHE A 124 -6.47 -17.33 -6.53
CA PHE A 124 -5.22 -17.84 -5.96
C PHE A 124 -5.38 -18.34 -4.52
N ILE A 125 -6.32 -17.77 -3.74
CA ILE A 125 -6.70 -18.32 -2.44
C ILE A 125 -7.33 -19.72 -2.61
N ALA A 126 -8.26 -19.88 -3.56
CA ALA A 126 -8.91 -21.17 -3.83
C ALA A 126 -7.91 -22.21 -4.34
N LEU A 127 -7.02 -21.84 -5.26
CA LEU A 127 -5.97 -22.72 -5.78
C LEU A 127 -5.00 -23.16 -4.68
N ARG A 128 -4.56 -22.24 -3.83
CA ARG A 128 -3.70 -22.57 -2.68
C ARG A 128 -4.33 -23.60 -1.77
N HIS A 129 -5.63 -23.46 -1.51
CA HIS A 129 -6.34 -24.38 -0.62
C HIS A 129 -6.40 -25.83 -1.15
N VAL A 130 -6.45 -26.00 -2.49
CA VAL A 130 -6.48 -27.34 -3.11
C VAL A 130 -5.10 -27.88 -3.48
N SER A 131 -4.06 -27.05 -3.50
CA SER A 131 -2.70 -27.44 -3.91
C SER A 131 -1.79 -27.70 -2.70
N ALA A 132 -1.12 -26.63 -2.23
CA ALA A 132 -0.11 -26.72 -1.16
C ALA A 132 -0.06 -25.43 -0.36
N PRO A 133 0.29 -25.46 0.93
CA PRO A 133 0.28 -24.28 1.80
C PRO A 133 1.17 -23.13 1.32
N ALA A 134 2.26 -23.43 0.61
CA ALA A 134 3.21 -22.44 0.08
C ALA A 134 2.91 -21.98 -1.35
N ALA A 135 1.97 -22.62 -2.06
CA ALA A 135 1.65 -22.28 -3.44
C ALA A 135 0.80 -21.01 -3.52
N TYR A 136 0.91 -20.27 -4.63
CA TYR A 136 0.07 -19.12 -4.96
C TYR A 136 0.05 -17.97 -3.92
N ALA A 137 1.00 -17.92 -2.99
CA ALA A 137 1.05 -16.93 -1.92
C ALA A 137 2.48 -16.43 -1.70
N HIS A 138 2.60 -15.18 -1.23
CA HIS A 138 3.90 -14.59 -0.88
C HIS A 138 4.44 -15.21 0.43
N ASP A 139 5.76 -15.37 0.50
CA ASP A 139 6.47 -15.96 1.64
C ASP A 139 6.24 -15.22 2.97
N GLY A 140 6.81 -14.03 3.11
CA GLY A 140 6.77 -13.25 4.35
C GLY A 140 5.40 -12.63 4.63
N GLY A 141 4.68 -12.22 3.58
CA GLY A 141 3.40 -11.54 3.73
C GLY A 141 2.26 -12.47 4.15
N VAL A 142 2.21 -13.69 3.63
CA VAL A 142 1.15 -14.69 3.91
C VAL A 142 1.68 -15.80 4.78
N ILE A 143 2.55 -16.64 4.24
CA ILE A 143 2.94 -17.92 4.85
C ILE A 143 3.58 -17.68 6.22
N GLN A 144 4.57 -16.80 6.28
CA GLN A 144 5.28 -16.49 7.52
C GLN A 144 4.35 -15.83 8.56
N THR A 145 3.44 -14.93 8.12
CA THR A 145 2.47 -14.30 9.01
C THR A 145 1.50 -15.31 9.62
N GLU A 146 1.02 -16.28 8.84
CA GLU A 146 0.15 -17.36 9.33
C GLU A 146 0.87 -18.27 10.34
N VAL A 147 2.12 -18.63 10.06
CA VAL A 147 2.97 -19.40 11.00
C VAL A 147 3.21 -18.60 12.28
N THR A 148 3.44 -17.29 12.16
CA THR A 148 3.62 -16.40 13.32
C THR A 148 2.37 -16.38 14.20
N ILE A 149 1.16 -16.40 13.62
CA ILE A 149 -0.09 -16.53 14.38
C ILE A 149 -0.15 -17.89 15.10
N GLN A 150 0.26 -18.97 14.45
CA GLN A 150 0.32 -20.29 15.08
C GLN A 150 1.30 -20.31 16.28
N TYR A 151 2.48 -19.71 16.14
CA TYR A 151 3.43 -19.55 17.24
C TYR A 151 2.83 -18.72 18.38
N LEU A 152 2.17 -17.61 18.08
CA LEU A 152 1.46 -16.81 19.09
C LEU A 152 0.46 -17.65 19.87
N LEU A 153 -0.38 -18.43 19.20
CA LEU A 153 -1.41 -19.28 19.82
C LEU A 153 -0.81 -20.44 20.62
N ALA A 154 0.37 -20.91 20.25
CA ALA A 154 1.14 -21.91 20.98
C ALA A 154 1.97 -21.32 22.14
N GLY A 155 1.94 -19.99 22.36
CA GLY A 155 2.75 -19.33 23.40
C GLY A 155 4.24 -19.25 23.07
N VAL A 156 4.62 -19.43 21.79
CA VAL A 156 6.00 -19.32 21.31
C VAL A 156 6.27 -17.89 20.84
N ASN A 157 7.42 -17.33 21.20
CA ASN A 157 7.83 -16.01 20.73
C ASN A 157 8.29 -16.09 19.26
N PRO A 158 7.59 -15.43 18.31
CA PRO A 158 7.92 -15.49 16.88
C PRO A 158 9.31 -14.98 16.52
N TYR A 159 9.88 -14.07 17.33
CA TYR A 159 11.22 -13.52 17.12
C TYR A 159 12.35 -14.45 17.58
N VAL A 160 12.03 -15.51 18.33
CA VAL A 160 13.00 -16.52 18.76
C VAL A 160 12.87 -17.81 17.94
N ALA A 161 11.70 -18.02 17.33
CA ALA A 161 11.39 -19.20 16.55
C ALA A 161 12.01 -19.10 15.15
N ASP A 162 12.44 -20.24 14.60
CA ASP A 162 12.78 -20.36 13.18
C ASP A 162 11.55 -20.85 12.37
N TYR A 163 11.64 -20.70 11.06
CA TYR A 163 10.59 -21.06 10.12
C TYR A 163 10.97 -22.22 9.18
N GLN A 164 12.04 -22.96 9.50
CA GLN A 164 12.61 -24.02 8.68
C GLN A 164 11.68 -25.24 8.52
N ASN A 165 10.97 -25.60 9.60
CA ASN A 165 10.05 -26.75 9.62
C ASN A 165 8.60 -26.31 9.36
N THR A 166 8.39 -25.31 8.53
CA THR A 166 7.09 -24.73 8.21
C THR A 166 6.90 -24.66 6.70
N PRO A 167 5.68 -24.41 6.20
CA PRO A 167 5.46 -24.21 4.76
C PRO A 167 6.30 -23.11 4.14
N MET A 168 6.85 -22.18 4.93
CA MET A 168 7.79 -21.17 4.47
C MET A 168 9.04 -21.77 3.80
N ALA A 169 9.50 -22.93 4.25
CA ALA A 169 10.66 -23.64 3.67
C ALA A 169 10.42 -24.18 2.25
N GLU A 170 9.15 -24.39 1.88
CA GLU A 170 8.76 -24.87 0.55
C GLU A 170 8.76 -23.75 -0.49
N TRP A 171 8.68 -22.49 -0.06
CA TRP A 171 8.77 -21.34 -0.95
C TRP A 171 10.17 -21.21 -1.52
N GLY A 172 10.36 -21.45 -2.80
CA GLY A 172 11.64 -21.62 -3.48
C GLY A 172 12.55 -20.38 -3.52
N THR A 173 12.88 -19.81 -2.35
CA THR A 173 13.82 -18.69 -2.26
C THR A 173 15.26 -19.16 -2.34
N GLU A 174 16.05 -18.57 -3.23
CA GLU A 174 17.48 -18.83 -3.38
C GLU A 174 18.27 -18.50 -2.10
N TYR A 175 17.81 -17.48 -1.35
CA TYR A 175 18.45 -16.97 -0.14
C TYR A 175 17.54 -17.17 1.08
N ARG A 176 17.60 -18.29 1.70
CA ARG A 176 16.68 -18.72 2.78
C ARG A 176 16.86 -18.01 4.13
N THR A 177 17.47 -16.83 4.19
CA THR A 177 17.70 -16.12 5.46
C THR A 177 16.41 -15.69 6.15
N ALA A 178 15.32 -15.49 5.41
CA ALA A 178 13.99 -15.24 5.97
C ALA A 178 13.41 -16.42 6.78
N LEU A 179 14.00 -17.63 6.70
CA LEU A 179 13.62 -18.77 7.53
C LEU A 179 14.11 -18.63 8.98
N TYR A 180 14.99 -17.69 9.27
CA TYR A 180 15.59 -17.48 10.59
C TYR A 180 15.11 -16.20 11.26
N HIS A 181 14.33 -15.33 10.55
CA HIS A 181 13.98 -14.00 11.03
C HIS A 181 12.55 -13.64 10.69
N TYR A 182 11.87 -12.98 11.64
CA TYR A 182 10.57 -12.34 11.43
C TYR A 182 10.74 -10.81 11.37
N PRO A 183 10.85 -10.19 10.18
CA PRO A 183 11.27 -8.78 10.06
C PRO A 183 10.16 -7.77 10.29
N TYR A 184 8.97 -8.22 10.65
CA TYR A 184 7.81 -7.34 10.83
C TYR A 184 7.52 -7.08 12.31
N LEU A 185 6.77 -6.01 12.57
CA LEU A 185 6.34 -5.66 13.92
C LEU A 185 5.01 -6.36 14.28
N PRO A 186 4.65 -6.45 15.57
CA PRO A 186 3.62 -7.38 16.04
C PRO A 186 2.21 -7.10 15.54
N TRP A 187 1.89 -5.86 15.12
CA TRP A 187 0.50 -5.52 14.79
C TRP A 187 -0.09 -6.34 13.65
N THR A 188 0.71 -6.75 12.69
CA THR A 188 0.22 -7.54 11.54
C THR A 188 -0.36 -8.87 11.99
N PHE A 189 0.37 -9.65 12.78
CA PHE A 189 -0.14 -10.94 13.25
C PHE A 189 -1.15 -10.80 14.38
N LEU A 190 -1.02 -9.81 15.27
CA LEU A 190 -1.98 -9.56 16.34
C LEU A 190 -3.36 -9.17 15.80
N PHE A 191 -3.40 -8.30 14.80
CA PHE A 191 -4.65 -7.91 14.15
C PHE A 191 -5.28 -9.08 13.38
N SER A 192 -4.46 -9.92 12.76
CA SER A 192 -4.92 -11.04 11.94
C SER A 192 -5.35 -12.28 12.76
N ALA A 193 -4.84 -12.46 13.97
CA ALA A 193 -5.12 -13.61 14.81
C ALA A 193 -6.63 -13.87 15.07
N PRO A 194 -7.49 -12.88 15.35
CA PRO A 194 -8.92 -13.10 15.46
C PRO A 194 -9.57 -13.65 14.19
N PHE A 195 -9.11 -13.16 13.01
CA PHE A 195 -9.59 -13.66 11.71
C PHE A 195 -9.14 -15.10 11.47
N TYR A 196 -7.91 -15.43 11.84
CA TYR A 196 -7.39 -16.79 11.81
C TYR A 196 -8.26 -17.73 12.64
N LEU A 197 -8.55 -17.38 13.91
CA LEU A 197 -9.36 -18.19 14.81
C LEU A 197 -10.79 -18.41 14.29
N VAL A 198 -11.44 -17.35 13.81
CA VAL A 198 -12.78 -17.44 13.26
C VAL A 198 -12.81 -18.28 11.98
N SER A 199 -11.88 -18.02 11.05
CA SER A 199 -11.81 -18.73 9.77
C SER A 199 -11.53 -20.20 9.96
N THR A 200 -10.55 -20.58 10.78
CA THR A 200 -10.23 -21.97 11.06
C THR A 200 -11.36 -22.71 11.79
N ALA A 201 -12.09 -22.02 12.69
CA ALA A 201 -13.23 -22.61 13.39
C ALA A 201 -14.45 -22.83 12.47
N VAL A 202 -14.70 -21.95 11.49
CA VAL A 202 -15.90 -21.97 10.63
C VAL A 202 -15.68 -22.77 9.34
N ILE A 203 -14.53 -22.59 8.67
CA ILE A 203 -14.25 -23.19 7.35
C ILE A 203 -13.05 -24.15 7.36
N GLY A 204 -12.39 -24.32 8.49
CA GLY A 204 -11.29 -25.28 8.68
C GLY A 204 -9.93 -24.81 8.18
N TRP A 205 -9.82 -23.64 7.57
CA TRP A 205 -8.57 -23.08 7.04
C TRP A 205 -8.58 -21.54 7.06
N PHE A 206 -7.41 -20.93 6.86
CA PHE A 206 -7.24 -19.47 6.82
C PHE A 206 -6.27 -19.10 5.71
N ASP A 207 -6.50 -17.95 5.09
CA ASP A 207 -5.56 -17.29 4.20
C ASP A 207 -5.43 -15.81 4.57
N GLN A 208 -4.23 -15.38 4.88
CA GLN A 208 -3.94 -14.02 5.35
C GLN A 208 -4.39 -12.94 4.35
N ARG A 209 -4.46 -13.25 3.06
CA ARG A 209 -4.92 -12.31 2.01
C ARG A 209 -6.35 -11.84 2.22
N VAL A 210 -7.21 -12.62 2.89
CA VAL A 210 -8.58 -12.19 3.23
C VAL A 210 -8.55 -10.89 4.05
N VAL A 211 -7.62 -10.80 5.01
CA VAL A 211 -7.42 -9.58 5.81
C VAL A 211 -6.89 -8.45 4.93
N TYR A 212 -5.88 -8.70 4.10
CA TYR A 212 -5.30 -7.68 3.23
C TYR A 212 -6.30 -7.15 2.20
N LEU A 213 -7.09 -8.01 1.59
CA LEU A 213 -8.14 -7.63 0.63
C LEU A 213 -9.23 -6.77 1.30
N LEU A 214 -9.69 -7.16 2.49
CA LEU A 214 -10.66 -6.37 3.26
C LEU A 214 -10.12 -4.96 3.52
N LEU A 215 -8.91 -4.87 4.06
CA LEU A 215 -8.29 -3.59 4.38
C LEU A 215 -7.98 -2.77 3.12
N PHE A 216 -7.58 -3.41 2.02
CA PHE A 216 -7.35 -2.73 0.74
C PHE A 216 -8.63 -2.15 0.15
N ALA A 217 -9.76 -2.90 0.21
CA ALA A 217 -11.06 -2.38 -0.22
C ALA A 217 -11.46 -1.12 0.57
N ILE A 218 -11.27 -1.15 1.90
CA ILE A 218 -11.53 0.02 2.75
C ILE A 218 -10.55 1.17 2.40
N THR A 219 -9.27 0.87 2.14
CA THR A 219 -8.26 1.86 1.74
C THR A 219 -8.66 2.59 0.47
N LEU A 220 -9.16 1.89 -0.56
CA LEU A 220 -9.66 2.50 -1.80
C LEU A 220 -10.81 3.47 -1.52
N GLY A 221 -11.75 3.08 -0.67
CA GLY A 221 -12.86 3.94 -0.24
C GLY A 221 -12.36 5.18 0.51
N LEU A 222 -11.51 5.01 1.52
CA LEU A 222 -10.95 6.11 2.31
C LEU A 222 -10.11 7.07 1.46
N ALA A 223 -9.30 6.54 0.53
CA ALA A 223 -8.51 7.36 -0.39
C ALA A 223 -9.40 8.22 -1.30
N CYS A 224 -10.54 7.68 -1.78
CA CYS A 224 -11.54 8.47 -2.49
C CYS A 224 -12.13 9.60 -1.62
N HIS A 225 -12.31 9.37 -0.32
CA HIS A 225 -12.81 10.38 0.61
C HIS A 225 -11.77 11.47 0.95
N LEU A 226 -10.48 11.16 0.89
CA LEU A 226 -9.41 12.15 1.05
C LEU A 226 -9.36 13.16 -0.10
N THR A 227 -9.98 12.87 -1.24
CA THR A 227 -10.02 13.75 -2.41
C THR A 227 -11.29 14.60 -2.45
N ARG A 228 -11.21 15.78 -3.08
CA ARG A 228 -12.31 16.76 -3.08
C ARG A 228 -13.17 16.77 -4.34
N SER A 229 -12.62 16.34 -5.49
CA SER A 229 -13.34 16.38 -6.77
C SER A 229 -13.73 15.00 -7.27
N ALA A 230 -14.77 14.91 -8.09
CA ALA A 230 -15.21 13.68 -8.75
C ALA A 230 -14.10 13.08 -9.64
N THR A 231 -13.39 13.93 -10.38
CA THR A 231 -12.27 13.54 -11.25
C THR A 231 -11.10 12.98 -10.42
N SER A 232 -10.77 13.64 -9.29
CA SER A 232 -9.72 13.14 -8.37
C SER A 232 -10.10 11.78 -7.76
N ARG A 233 -11.38 11.55 -7.43
CA ARG A 233 -11.88 10.25 -6.94
C ARG A 233 -11.71 9.14 -7.96
N LEU A 234 -12.05 9.40 -9.23
CA LEU A 234 -11.79 8.43 -10.30
C LEU A 234 -10.30 8.19 -10.48
N GLY A 235 -9.49 9.24 -10.53
CA GLY A 235 -8.04 9.14 -10.69
C GLY A 235 -7.37 8.33 -9.59
N VAL A 236 -7.67 8.63 -8.32
CA VAL A 236 -7.10 7.87 -7.20
C VAL A 236 -7.54 6.42 -7.21
N LEU A 237 -8.81 6.14 -7.51
CA LEU A 237 -9.32 4.78 -7.59
C LEU A 237 -8.65 3.98 -8.71
N ILE A 238 -8.47 4.58 -9.89
CA ILE A 238 -7.80 3.94 -11.03
C ILE A 238 -6.33 3.64 -10.70
N VAL A 239 -5.58 4.67 -10.26
CA VAL A 239 -4.13 4.50 -10.04
C VAL A 239 -3.83 3.65 -8.83
N LEU A 240 -4.58 3.78 -7.73
CA LEU A 240 -4.36 2.98 -6.54
C LEU A 240 -4.87 1.55 -6.72
N GLY A 241 -6.06 1.38 -7.31
CA GLY A 241 -6.69 0.08 -7.51
C GLY A 241 -5.98 -0.79 -8.57
N LEU A 242 -5.40 -0.16 -9.59
CA LEU A 242 -4.62 -0.83 -10.66
C LEU A 242 -3.13 -0.49 -10.57
N ASN A 243 -2.63 -0.10 -9.39
CA ASN A 243 -1.21 0.14 -9.18
C ASN A 243 -0.40 -1.06 -9.69
N PRO A 244 0.55 -0.86 -10.61
CA PRO A 244 1.19 -1.97 -11.31
C PRO A 244 1.94 -2.95 -10.42
N ILE A 245 2.38 -2.50 -9.24
CA ILE A 245 3.10 -3.33 -8.28
C ILE A 245 2.20 -3.66 -7.09
N LEU A 246 1.62 -2.64 -6.42
CA LEU A 246 0.82 -2.87 -5.21
C LEU A 246 -0.40 -3.77 -5.46
N ALA A 247 -1.02 -3.72 -6.64
CA ALA A 247 -2.14 -4.61 -6.96
C ALA A 247 -1.68 -6.08 -7.03
N SER A 248 -0.52 -6.36 -7.65
CA SER A 248 0.09 -7.70 -7.62
C SER A 248 0.48 -8.10 -6.20
N ASP A 249 1.04 -7.18 -5.41
CA ASP A 249 1.38 -7.41 -4.02
C ASP A 249 0.16 -7.82 -3.18
N VAL A 250 -1.00 -7.19 -3.42
CA VAL A 250 -2.26 -7.56 -2.75
C VAL A 250 -2.75 -8.95 -3.20
N ILE A 251 -2.62 -9.29 -4.48
CA ILE A 251 -3.03 -10.58 -5.04
C ILE A 251 -2.19 -11.72 -4.43
N PHE A 252 -0.88 -11.56 -4.35
CA PHE A 252 0.02 -12.55 -3.78
C PHE A 252 0.15 -12.45 -2.25
N GLY A 253 -0.29 -11.34 -1.65
CA GLY A 253 -0.37 -11.14 -0.21
C GLY A 253 0.89 -10.56 0.42
N GLN A 254 1.51 -9.56 -0.20
CA GLN A 254 2.50 -8.70 0.47
C GLN A 254 1.82 -7.81 1.53
N ASN A 255 2.52 -7.53 2.62
CA ASN A 255 1.94 -6.81 3.77
C ASN A 255 1.97 -5.28 3.68
N ASP A 256 2.46 -4.69 2.58
CA ASP A 256 2.53 -3.23 2.44
C ASP A 256 1.14 -2.56 2.35
N SER A 257 0.15 -3.25 1.78
CA SER A 257 -1.25 -2.80 1.78
C SER A 257 -1.84 -2.70 3.19
N PHE A 258 -1.40 -3.56 4.12
CA PHE A 258 -1.78 -3.51 5.53
C PHE A 258 -1.28 -2.23 6.20
N VAL A 259 -0.03 -1.87 5.99
CA VAL A 259 0.55 -0.62 6.52
C VAL A 259 -0.13 0.60 5.91
N LEU A 260 -0.34 0.57 4.59
CA LEU A 260 -1.02 1.65 3.86
C LEU A 260 -2.41 1.94 4.42
N PHE A 261 -3.18 0.90 4.75
CA PHE A 261 -4.50 1.05 5.36
C PHE A 261 -4.46 1.90 6.64
N TRP A 262 -3.57 1.61 7.57
CA TRP A 262 -3.49 2.33 8.83
C TRP A 262 -3.05 3.78 8.66
N ILE A 263 -2.15 4.04 7.70
CA ILE A 263 -1.76 5.40 7.33
C ILE A 263 -2.95 6.16 6.75
N VAL A 264 -3.64 5.58 5.77
CA VAL A 264 -4.77 6.23 5.10
C VAL A 264 -5.93 6.47 6.06
N LEU A 265 -6.24 5.50 6.94
CA LEU A 265 -7.23 5.64 8.00
C LEU A 265 -6.86 6.80 8.95
N GLY A 266 -5.59 6.85 9.37
CA GLY A 266 -5.08 7.93 10.23
C GLY A 266 -5.28 9.31 9.59
N PHE A 267 -4.93 9.45 8.31
CA PHE A 267 -5.07 10.72 7.59
C PHE A 267 -6.53 11.10 7.32
N TRP A 268 -7.38 10.14 7.00
CA TRP A 268 -8.82 10.39 6.85
C TRP A 268 -9.45 10.87 8.16
N LEU A 269 -9.14 10.22 9.28
CA LEU A 269 -9.61 10.65 10.60
C LEU A 269 -9.08 12.04 10.99
N LEU A 270 -7.83 12.34 10.64
CA LEU A 270 -7.24 13.65 10.90
C LEU A 270 -7.89 14.74 10.06
N GLN A 271 -8.17 14.48 8.78
CA GLN A 271 -8.93 15.39 7.93
C GLN A 271 -10.33 15.66 8.50
N LEU A 272 -11.04 14.63 8.94
CA LEU A 272 -12.35 14.78 9.58
C LEU A 272 -12.27 15.57 10.90
N ALA A 273 -11.20 15.37 11.68
CA ALA A 273 -10.98 16.14 12.89
C ALA A 273 -10.80 17.63 12.60
N GLU A 274 -10.04 17.98 11.56
CA GLU A 274 -9.83 19.36 11.12
C GLU A 274 -11.11 20.02 10.60
N GLU A 275 -11.89 19.29 9.81
CA GLU A 275 -13.17 19.76 9.29
C GLU A 275 -14.17 20.04 10.43
N ARG A 276 -14.26 19.15 11.44
CA ARG A 276 -15.14 19.34 12.61
C ARG A 276 -14.66 20.44 13.55
N GLN A 277 -13.35 20.68 13.65
CA GLN A 277 -12.81 21.78 14.44
C GLN A 277 -13.25 23.14 13.88
N ARG A 278 -13.33 23.28 12.56
CA ARG A 278 -13.86 24.49 11.90
C ARG A 278 -15.32 24.76 12.28
N ASP A 279 -16.09 23.72 12.51
CA ASP A 279 -17.49 23.77 12.93
C ASP A 279 -17.69 23.92 14.46
N ALA A 280 -16.65 24.26 15.21
CA ALA A 280 -16.63 24.37 16.68
C ALA A 280 -17.06 23.10 17.44
N ARG A 281 -17.10 21.93 16.80
CA ARG A 281 -17.36 20.65 17.44
C ARG A 281 -16.07 20.08 18.04
N ASN A 282 -16.20 19.32 19.15
CA ASN A 282 -15.03 18.78 19.84
C ASN A 282 -14.29 17.72 18.99
N PRO A 283 -13.13 18.02 18.42
CA PRO A 283 -12.39 17.14 17.52
C PRO A 283 -11.53 16.09 18.25
N GLY A 284 -11.43 16.17 19.58
CA GLY A 284 -10.44 15.42 20.36
C GLY A 284 -10.47 13.90 20.12
N ARG A 285 -11.66 13.27 20.03
CA ARG A 285 -11.76 11.83 19.81
C ARG A 285 -11.25 11.41 18.43
N LEU A 286 -11.59 12.13 17.37
CA LEU A 286 -11.16 11.79 16.00
C LEU A 286 -9.65 11.99 15.84
N HIS A 287 -9.10 13.04 16.43
CA HIS A 287 -7.66 13.27 16.46
C HIS A 287 -6.93 12.12 17.18
N ASN A 288 -7.40 11.73 18.36
CA ASN A 288 -6.79 10.62 19.11
C ASN A 288 -6.87 9.29 18.32
N LEU A 289 -8.00 8.99 17.69
CA LEU A 289 -8.17 7.81 16.85
C LEU A 289 -7.22 7.86 15.63
N SER A 290 -7.00 9.03 15.05
CA SER A 290 -6.00 9.22 13.99
C SER A 290 -4.60 8.85 14.47
N MET A 291 -4.20 9.35 15.63
CA MET A 291 -2.88 9.04 16.21
C MET A 291 -2.75 7.55 16.57
N VAL A 292 -3.81 6.93 17.08
CA VAL A 292 -3.86 5.48 17.31
C VAL A 292 -3.65 4.71 15.99
N ALA A 293 -4.35 5.09 14.90
CA ALA A 293 -4.18 4.44 13.61
C ALA A 293 -2.74 4.56 13.08
N VAL A 294 -2.13 5.75 13.18
CA VAL A 294 -0.70 5.92 12.79
C VAL A 294 0.22 5.12 13.72
N GLY A 295 -0.08 5.01 15.02
CA GLY A 295 0.62 4.14 15.95
C GLY A 295 0.57 2.66 15.55
N MET A 296 -0.59 2.19 15.05
CA MET A 296 -0.77 0.85 14.49
C MET A 296 0.05 0.65 13.20
N ALA A 297 0.12 1.65 12.32
CA ALA A 297 1.01 1.61 11.15
C ALA A 297 2.48 1.46 11.58
N CYS A 298 2.92 2.25 12.55
CA CYS A 298 4.28 2.19 13.10
C CYS A 298 4.57 0.84 13.78
N ALA A 299 3.57 0.21 14.41
CA ALA A 299 3.67 -1.09 15.06
C ALA A 299 3.51 -2.28 14.07
N SER A 300 3.34 -2.01 12.76
CA SER A 300 3.26 -3.02 11.70
C SER A 300 4.59 -3.19 10.96
N LYS A 301 5.25 -2.08 10.60
CA LYS A 301 6.46 -2.11 9.77
C LYS A 301 7.30 -0.83 9.99
N PRO A 302 8.64 -0.94 10.09
CA PRO A 302 9.51 0.23 10.29
C PRO A 302 9.40 1.31 9.21
N THR A 303 8.96 0.97 8.00
CA THR A 303 8.73 1.95 6.92
C THR A 303 7.77 3.07 7.31
N ALA A 304 6.82 2.82 8.20
CA ALA A 304 5.90 3.84 8.71
C ALA A 304 6.56 4.85 9.67
N TRP A 305 7.73 4.53 10.25
CA TRP A 305 8.41 5.44 11.19
C TRP A 305 8.86 6.73 10.52
N PHE A 306 9.17 6.69 9.22
CA PHE A 306 9.58 7.86 8.43
C PHE A 306 8.45 8.92 8.29
N LEU A 307 7.20 8.55 8.60
CA LEU A 307 6.06 9.47 8.65
C LEU A 307 6.10 10.35 9.92
N VAL A 308 6.60 9.81 11.03
CA VAL A 308 6.48 10.42 12.36
C VAL A 308 7.09 11.83 12.45
N PRO A 309 8.30 12.12 11.93
CA PRO A 309 8.87 13.46 11.98
C PRO A 309 7.99 14.53 11.31
N PHE A 310 7.40 14.19 10.17
CA PHE A 310 6.51 15.12 9.46
C PHE A 310 5.18 15.31 10.17
N LEU A 311 4.63 14.25 10.77
CA LEU A 311 3.40 14.36 11.55
C LEU A 311 3.62 15.22 12.81
N ILE A 312 4.73 15.03 13.52
CA ILE A 312 5.13 15.86 14.67
C ILE A 312 5.30 17.32 14.21
N GLY A 313 6.03 17.55 13.12
CA GLY A 313 6.24 18.87 12.55
C GLY A 313 4.93 19.56 12.17
N TYR A 314 3.98 18.83 11.61
CA TYR A 314 2.65 19.30 11.27
C TYR A 314 1.84 19.69 12.52
N GLN A 315 1.77 18.79 13.50
CA GLN A 315 1.07 19.04 14.77
C GLN A 315 1.66 20.26 15.47
N TRP A 316 2.98 20.37 15.46
CA TRP A 316 3.68 21.53 16.03
C TRP A 316 3.30 22.82 15.31
N ARG A 317 3.43 22.82 13.97
CA ARG A 317 3.17 24.01 13.14
C ARG A 317 1.72 24.52 13.26
N THR A 318 0.76 23.60 13.39
CA THR A 318 -0.67 23.95 13.53
C THR A 318 -1.05 24.49 14.91
N MET A 319 -0.23 24.23 15.94
CA MET A 319 -0.43 24.75 17.29
C MET A 319 0.16 26.14 17.51
N LEU A 320 1.20 26.49 16.74
CA LEU A 320 1.83 27.80 16.90
C LEU A 320 0.92 28.87 16.32
N PRO A 321 0.55 29.93 17.08
CA PRO A 321 -0.19 31.06 16.55
C PRO A 321 0.65 31.70 15.41
N CYS A 322 -0.02 32.29 14.41
CA CYS A 322 0.67 33.12 13.43
C CYS A 322 1.42 34.21 14.18
N VAL A 323 2.75 34.13 14.21
CA VAL A 323 3.60 35.09 14.90
C VAL A 323 3.53 36.40 14.10
N THR A 324 2.68 37.31 14.54
CA THR A 324 2.61 38.69 14.04
C THR A 324 3.44 39.67 14.90
N ASP A 325 3.82 39.28 16.12
CA ASP A 325 4.51 40.15 17.04
C ASP A 325 5.76 39.48 17.65
N GLY A 326 6.87 40.22 17.66
CA GLY A 326 8.25 39.84 18.02
C GLY A 326 8.52 39.18 19.37
N GLY A 327 7.70 38.24 19.77
CA GLY A 327 7.87 37.44 20.97
C GLY A 327 9.05 36.45 20.87
N CYS A 328 9.74 36.23 21.98
CA CYS A 328 10.91 35.34 22.06
C CYS A 328 10.55 33.89 21.68
N TRP A 329 11.00 33.45 20.52
CA TRP A 329 10.79 32.12 19.91
C TRP A 329 11.02 30.96 20.90
N SER A 330 12.07 31.05 21.74
CA SER A 330 12.42 29.99 22.67
C SER A 330 11.36 29.76 23.77
N LYS A 331 10.72 30.81 24.26
CA LYS A 331 9.65 30.72 25.27
C LYS A 331 8.36 30.13 24.71
N GLN A 332 8.04 30.46 23.45
CA GLN A 332 6.84 29.92 22.79
C GLN A 332 7.02 28.43 22.43
N ILE A 333 8.23 28.02 22.05
CA ILE A 333 8.59 26.62 21.82
C ILE A 333 8.37 25.82 23.12
N LEU A 334 8.97 26.24 24.24
CA LEU A 334 8.85 25.52 25.51
C LEU A 334 7.39 25.47 26.03
N ALA A 335 6.64 26.53 25.86
CA ALA A 335 5.22 26.57 26.24
C ALA A 335 4.32 25.66 25.38
N GLY A 336 4.71 25.36 24.14
CA GLY A 336 3.99 24.48 23.23
C GLY A 336 4.20 22.98 23.47
N LEU A 337 5.30 22.59 24.14
CA LEU A 337 5.66 21.19 24.33
C LEU A 337 4.57 20.33 25.01
N PRO A 338 3.92 20.75 26.10
CA PRO A 338 2.85 19.96 26.72
C PRO A 338 1.68 19.69 25.77
N GLY A 339 1.30 20.70 24.98
CA GLY A 339 0.25 20.55 23.97
C GLY A 339 0.63 19.59 22.85
N LEU A 340 1.90 19.59 22.40
CA LEU A 340 2.38 18.62 21.42
C LEU A 340 2.36 17.21 21.99
N VAL A 341 2.86 17.01 23.22
CA VAL A 341 2.81 15.71 23.89
C VAL A 341 1.36 15.23 23.99
N GLN A 342 0.42 16.11 24.38
CA GLN A 342 -1.00 15.77 24.45
C GLN A 342 -1.60 15.35 23.10
N ARG A 343 -1.05 15.81 21.99
CA ARG A 343 -1.51 15.44 20.65
C ARG A 343 -0.93 14.14 20.12
N ILE A 344 0.33 13.85 20.46
CA ILE A 344 1.04 12.69 19.90
C ILE A 344 1.07 11.48 20.84
N TRP A 345 0.73 11.62 22.15
CA TRP A 345 0.80 10.51 23.10
C TRP A 345 -0.01 9.27 22.69
N PRO A 346 -1.19 9.37 22.00
CA PRO A 346 -1.91 8.16 21.63
C PRO A 346 -1.14 7.32 20.61
N LEU A 347 -0.38 7.96 19.69
CA LEU A 347 0.51 7.26 18.76
C LEU A 347 1.60 6.50 19.52
N VAL A 348 2.30 7.19 20.42
CA VAL A 348 3.41 6.62 21.21
C VAL A 348 2.91 5.49 22.10
N LEU A 349 1.78 5.71 22.80
CA LEU A 349 1.20 4.69 23.66
C LEU A 349 0.79 3.45 22.86
N THR A 350 0.12 3.63 21.72
CA THR A 350 -0.29 2.53 20.85
C THR A 350 0.92 1.71 20.40
N PHE A 351 1.97 2.37 19.94
CA PHE A 351 3.21 1.72 19.55
C PHE A 351 3.82 0.91 20.72
N ILE A 352 3.94 1.52 21.91
CA ILE A 352 4.52 0.87 23.08
C ILE A 352 3.66 -0.32 23.56
N VAL A 353 2.35 -0.16 23.59
CA VAL A 353 1.45 -1.24 24.05
C VAL A 353 1.50 -2.45 23.10
N ILE A 354 1.63 -2.22 21.78
CA ILE A 354 1.68 -3.30 20.79
C ILE A 354 3.07 -3.94 20.74
N THR A 355 4.15 -3.15 20.70
CA THR A 355 5.52 -3.66 20.50
C THR A 355 6.25 -3.96 21.81
N GLY A 356 5.94 -3.23 22.88
CA GLY A 356 6.62 -3.33 24.16
C GLY A 356 6.64 -4.72 24.78
N PRO A 357 5.53 -5.47 24.85
CA PRO A 357 5.53 -6.82 25.40
C PRO A 357 6.53 -7.77 24.73
N TRP A 358 6.65 -7.69 23.40
CA TRP A 358 7.56 -8.52 22.60
C TRP A 358 9.02 -8.13 22.80
N PHE A 359 9.27 -6.82 22.84
CA PHE A 359 10.58 -6.28 23.15
C PHE A 359 11.04 -6.69 24.57
N VAL A 360 10.17 -6.61 25.56
CA VAL A 360 10.49 -7.02 26.95
C VAL A 360 10.67 -8.53 27.05
N TRP A 361 9.92 -9.31 26.28
CA TRP A 361 10.02 -10.78 26.30
C TRP A 361 11.41 -11.27 25.82
N HIS A 362 11.91 -10.75 24.69
CA HIS A 362 13.24 -11.10 24.20
C HIS A 362 13.85 -9.96 23.34
N PRO A 363 14.46 -8.92 23.97
CA PRO A 363 14.92 -7.74 23.26
C PRO A 363 15.92 -8.04 22.13
N ALA A 364 16.90 -8.92 22.43
CA ALA A 364 17.95 -9.24 21.47
C ALA A 364 17.40 -9.88 20.18
N ALA A 365 16.50 -10.85 20.29
CA ALA A 365 15.91 -11.50 19.14
C ALA A 365 15.05 -10.54 18.31
N MET A 366 14.22 -9.71 18.96
CA MET A 366 13.41 -8.74 18.23
C MET A 366 14.27 -7.68 17.53
N VAL A 367 15.37 -7.23 18.11
CA VAL A 367 16.30 -6.30 17.48
C VAL A 367 17.05 -6.97 16.33
N ASP A 368 17.44 -8.24 16.49
CA ASP A 368 18.08 -9.02 15.43
C ASP A 368 17.19 -9.17 14.21
N ASP A 369 15.96 -9.58 14.39
CA ASP A 369 15.00 -9.80 13.32
C ASP A 369 14.59 -8.51 12.60
N VAL A 370 14.25 -7.47 13.36
CA VAL A 370 13.68 -6.22 12.79
C VAL A 370 14.78 -5.30 12.27
N TRP A 371 15.95 -5.28 12.91
CA TRP A 371 17.01 -4.31 12.60
C TRP A 371 18.28 -4.94 12.02
N HIS A 372 18.93 -5.87 12.76
CA HIS A 372 20.23 -6.43 12.33
C HIS A 372 20.12 -7.19 11.03
N TRP A 373 19.05 -7.95 10.83
CA TRP A 373 18.79 -8.69 9.60
C TRP A 373 18.73 -7.76 8.38
N SER A 374 17.94 -6.71 8.45
CA SER A 374 17.77 -5.72 7.38
C SER A 374 19.02 -4.84 7.17
N ALA A 375 19.74 -4.51 8.25
CA ALA A 375 20.98 -3.72 8.20
C ALA A 375 22.19 -4.51 7.69
N GLY A 376 22.08 -5.84 7.63
CA GLY A 376 23.18 -6.72 7.18
C GLY A 376 24.18 -7.05 8.28
N THR A 377 23.82 -6.91 9.56
CA THR A 377 24.68 -7.15 10.72
C THR A 377 24.28 -8.40 11.53
N ALA A 378 23.17 -9.07 11.18
CA ALA A 378 22.81 -10.36 11.72
C ALA A 378 23.77 -11.46 11.21
N GLU A 379 23.77 -12.62 11.88
CA GLU A 379 24.55 -13.80 11.45
C GLU A 379 24.08 -14.29 10.06
N THR A 380 22.77 -14.27 9.81
CA THR A 380 22.15 -14.62 8.53
C THR A 380 21.43 -13.40 7.94
N PRO A 381 22.18 -12.40 7.40
CA PRO A 381 21.59 -11.11 7.04
C PRO A 381 20.75 -11.19 5.76
N TYR A 382 19.86 -10.20 5.57
CA TYR A 382 19.19 -10.05 4.29
C TYR A 382 20.18 -9.71 3.18
N GLN A 383 19.94 -10.22 1.99
CA GLN A 383 20.81 -10.02 0.83
C GLN A 383 20.84 -8.57 0.33
N ILE A 384 21.96 -8.16 -0.24
CA ILE A 384 22.09 -6.94 -1.02
C ILE A 384 21.36 -7.14 -2.35
N ARG A 385 20.27 -6.38 -2.60
CA ARG A 385 19.43 -6.54 -3.81
C ARG A 385 18.55 -5.33 -4.09
N GLY A 386 17.82 -5.40 -5.19
CA GLY A 386 16.73 -4.48 -5.53
C GLY A 386 17.15 -3.38 -6.50
N TRP A 387 16.48 -2.23 -6.46
CA TRP A 387 16.52 -1.19 -7.48
C TRP A 387 17.24 0.08 -7.01
N GLY A 388 18.04 -0.01 -5.92
CA GLY A 388 18.70 1.13 -5.29
C GLY A 388 20.21 1.21 -5.53
N PHE A 389 20.86 2.01 -4.68
CA PHE A 389 22.31 2.20 -4.64
C PHE A 389 23.08 0.90 -4.42
N SER A 390 22.45 -0.07 -3.80
CA SER A 390 22.99 -1.42 -3.57
C SER A 390 23.56 -2.08 -4.85
N ASN A 391 23.00 -1.79 -6.03
CA ASN A 391 23.51 -2.32 -7.29
C ASN A 391 24.89 -1.75 -7.66
N PHE A 392 25.20 -0.52 -7.29
CA PHE A 392 26.54 0.04 -7.50
C PHE A 392 27.58 -0.62 -6.60
N VAL A 393 27.21 -0.94 -5.35
CA VAL A 393 28.08 -1.68 -4.42
C VAL A 393 28.44 -3.06 -4.99
N LEU A 394 27.45 -3.77 -5.56
CA LEU A 394 27.67 -5.05 -6.23
C LEU A 394 28.48 -4.91 -7.52
N ALA A 395 28.13 -3.96 -8.39
CA ALA A 395 28.78 -3.78 -9.70
C ALA A 395 30.23 -3.36 -9.58
N LEU A 396 30.58 -2.57 -8.56
CA LEU A 396 31.95 -2.13 -8.29
C LEU A 396 32.77 -3.15 -7.50
N GLY A 397 32.21 -4.32 -7.16
CA GLY A 397 32.90 -5.37 -6.41
C GLY A 397 33.32 -4.97 -5.00
N LEU A 398 32.59 -4.04 -4.36
CA LEU A 398 32.93 -3.55 -3.02
C LEU A 398 32.65 -4.57 -1.91
N VAL A 399 31.98 -5.67 -2.24
CA VAL A 399 31.64 -6.79 -1.35
C VAL A 399 31.91 -8.12 -2.06
N PRO A 400 32.35 -9.17 -1.34
CA PRO A 400 32.64 -10.49 -1.94
C PRO A 400 31.37 -11.29 -2.24
N THR A 401 30.28 -11.04 -1.52
CA THR A 401 29.00 -11.74 -1.68
C THR A 401 27.84 -10.81 -1.39
N ARG A 402 26.64 -11.18 -1.84
CA ARG A 402 25.39 -10.43 -1.53
C ARG A 402 25.01 -10.44 -0.04
N LEU A 403 25.55 -11.36 0.74
CA LEU A 403 25.31 -11.44 2.19
C LEU A 403 26.33 -10.65 3.00
N ALA A 404 27.44 -10.21 2.40
CA ALA A 404 28.49 -9.48 3.10
C ALA A 404 27.98 -8.13 3.63
N TYR A 405 28.56 -7.70 4.76
CA TYR A 405 28.29 -6.39 5.31
C TYR A 405 28.94 -5.29 4.46
N TRP A 406 28.19 -4.21 4.25
CA TRP A 406 28.67 -2.94 3.74
C TRP A 406 27.96 -1.80 4.47
N PRO A 407 28.61 -0.67 4.82
CA PRO A 407 28.02 0.36 5.67
C PRO A 407 27.01 1.26 4.92
N PHE A 408 25.89 0.69 4.48
CA PHE A 408 24.81 1.40 3.80
C PHE A 408 24.28 2.59 4.61
N TRP A 409 24.32 2.51 5.95
CA TRP A 409 23.88 3.57 6.84
C TRP A 409 24.54 4.94 6.55
N VAL A 410 25.79 4.96 6.01
CA VAL A 410 26.47 6.21 5.62
C VAL A 410 25.72 6.86 4.47
N VAL A 411 25.37 6.09 3.43
CA VAL A 411 24.63 6.59 2.26
C VAL A 411 23.21 6.97 2.67
N GLU A 412 22.56 6.17 3.52
CA GLU A 412 21.25 6.45 4.08
C GLU A 412 21.24 7.80 4.81
N LEU A 413 22.20 8.08 5.69
CA LEU A 413 22.31 9.36 6.39
C LEU A 413 22.58 10.53 5.45
N VAL A 414 23.51 10.38 4.50
CA VAL A 414 23.85 11.42 3.51
C VAL A 414 22.63 11.83 2.67
N ILE A 415 21.74 10.88 2.36
CA ILE A 415 20.52 11.15 1.60
C ILE A 415 19.37 11.57 2.51
N ALA A 416 19.11 10.83 3.58
CA ALA A 416 17.92 11.03 4.40
C ALA A 416 17.96 12.31 5.24
N VAL A 417 19.12 12.72 5.76
CA VAL A 417 19.22 13.94 6.60
C VAL A 417 18.88 15.20 5.81
N PRO A 418 19.45 15.45 4.61
CA PRO A 418 19.05 16.60 3.80
C PRO A 418 17.58 16.56 3.35
N LEU A 419 17.06 15.36 3.00
CA LEU A 419 15.67 15.22 2.59
C LEU A 419 14.71 15.48 3.76
N LEU A 420 15.03 15.01 4.96
CA LEU A 420 14.27 15.31 6.18
C LEU A 420 14.26 16.82 6.46
N ALA A 421 15.42 17.45 6.44
CA ALA A 421 15.54 18.89 6.69
C ALA A 421 14.76 19.71 5.65
N ALA A 422 14.91 19.39 4.37
CA ALA A 422 14.20 20.06 3.28
C ALA A 422 12.67 19.81 3.37
N GLY A 423 12.25 18.58 3.66
CA GLY A 423 10.85 18.24 3.81
C GLY A 423 10.19 18.92 5.01
N LEU A 424 10.85 18.99 6.16
CA LEU A 424 10.36 19.74 7.32
C LEU A 424 10.32 21.26 7.06
N TRP A 425 11.32 21.81 6.39
CA TRP A 425 11.31 23.21 5.96
C TRP A 425 10.16 23.51 4.99
N TRP A 426 9.91 22.62 4.02
CA TRP A 426 8.78 22.71 3.11
C TRP A 426 7.43 22.65 3.83
N LEU A 427 7.30 21.68 4.75
CA LEU A 427 6.10 21.54 5.59
C LEU A 427 5.85 22.78 6.44
N TRP A 428 6.89 23.38 6.98
CA TRP A 428 6.77 24.61 7.76
C TRP A 428 6.19 25.78 6.97
N ARG A 429 6.55 25.87 5.68
CA ARG A 429 6.05 26.90 4.77
C ARG A 429 4.66 26.57 4.21
N ASN A 430 4.37 25.32 3.99
CA ASN A 430 3.13 24.82 3.36
C ASN A 430 2.48 23.76 4.24
N PRO A 431 1.93 24.12 5.41
CA PRO A 431 1.35 23.16 6.32
C PRO A 431 0.08 22.53 5.73
N GLY A 432 0.08 21.22 5.55
CA GLY A 432 -1.05 20.46 5.02
C GLY A 432 -0.83 18.97 5.08
N LEU A 433 -1.91 18.18 5.13
CA LEU A 433 -1.85 16.73 5.21
C LEU A 433 -1.17 16.10 3.97
N ALA A 434 -1.42 16.66 2.78
CA ALA A 434 -0.76 16.24 1.56
C ALA A 434 0.77 16.47 1.64
N THR A 435 1.21 17.60 2.22
CA THR A 435 2.63 17.92 2.40
C THR A 435 3.31 16.95 3.38
N VAL A 436 2.61 16.52 4.45
CA VAL A 436 3.09 15.50 5.39
C VAL A 436 3.36 14.18 4.67
N LEU A 437 2.37 13.67 3.92
CA LEU A 437 2.52 12.42 3.16
C LEU A 437 3.58 12.53 2.06
N GLN A 438 3.69 13.68 1.40
CA GLN A 438 4.70 13.91 0.37
C GLN A 438 6.11 13.92 0.96
N GLY A 439 6.32 14.61 2.08
CA GLY A 439 7.59 14.59 2.81
C GLY A 439 7.97 13.18 3.25
N TYR A 440 7.02 12.45 3.80
CA TYR A 440 7.18 11.04 4.15
C TYR A 440 7.61 10.18 2.95
N ALA A 441 6.89 10.25 1.83
CA ALA A 441 7.20 9.45 0.65
C ALA A 441 8.59 9.74 0.08
N ILE A 442 8.97 11.02 0.02
CA ILE A 442 10.29 11.44 -0.48
C ILE A 442 11.40 10.96 0.46
N LEU A 443 11.23 11.12 1.78
CA LEU A 443 12.21 10.66 2.77
C LEU A 443 12.37 9.15 2.73
N LEU A 444 11.25 8.41 2.72
CA LEU A 444 11.25 6.95 2.65
C LEU A 444 11.92 6.46 1.35
N PHE A 445 11.60 7.08 0.20
CA PHE A 445 12.23 6.73 -1.07
C PHE A 445 13.74 6.96 -1.03
N GLY A 446 14.19 8.12 -0.54
CA GLY A 446 15.62 8.44 -0.45
C GLY A 446 16.38 7.48 0.48
N PHE A 447 15.80 7.14 1.63
CA PHE A 447 16.35 6.16 2.56
C PHE A 447 16.45 4.77 1.90
N LEU A 448 15.36 4.25 1.33
CA LEU A 448 15.33 2.95 0.68
C LEU A 448 16.26 2.88 -0.54
N TYR A 449 16.41 3.98 -1.30
CA TYR A 449 17.36 4.05 -2.39
C TYR A 449 18.81 3.89 -1.91
N GLY A 450 19.16 4.52 -0.78
CA GLY A 450 20.48 4.41 -0.16
C GLY A 450 20.72 3.12 0.59
N SER A 451 19.69 2.33 0.86
CA SER A 451 19.73 1.17 1.73
C SER A 451 20.29 -0.08 1.05
N ARG A 452 20.51 -1.13 1.86
CA ARG A 452 20.97 -2.45 1.45
C ARG A 452 20.05 -3.07 0.40
N PHE A 453 18.76 -2.76 0.43
CA PHE A 453 17.78 -3.28 -0.52
C PHE A 453 16.64 -2.30 -0.77
N LEU A 454 16.22 -2.22 -2.02
CA LEU A 454 15.00 -1.53 -2.46
C LEU A 454 14.20 -2.52 -3.30
N ASN A 455 13.32 -3.28 -2.67
CA ASN A 455 12.48 -4.26 -3.33
C ASN A 455 11.32 -3.60 -4.07
N GLU A 456 10.71 -4.33 -5.00
CA GLU A 456 9.62 -3.85 -5.86
C GLU A 456 8.38 -3.41 -5.07
N ASN A 457 8.02 -4.15 -4.03
CA ASN A 457 6.87 -3.83 -3.18
C ASN A 457 6.96 -2.42 -2.57
N TYR A 458 8.16 -1.96 -2.21
CA TYR A 458 8.34 -0.58 -1.73
C TYR A 458 8.04 0.46 -2.82
N LEU A 459 8.37 0.17 -4.08
CA LEU A 459 8.03 1.06 -5.20
C LEU A 459 6.51 1.14 -5.41
N GLY A 460 5.80 0.01 -5.29
CA GLY A 460 4.34 -0.03 -5.31
C GLY A 460 3.70 0.77 -4.18
N PHE A 461 4.22 0.62 -2.97
CA PHE A 461 3.79 1.37 -1.79
C PHE A 461 4.03 2.89 -1.94
N LEU A 462 5.22 3.29 -2.38
CA LEU A 462 5.57 4.70 -2.63
C LEU A 462 4.68 5.31 -3.72
N LEU A 463 4.43 4.59 -4.81
CA LEU A 463 3.53 5.03 -5.87
C LEU A 463 2.11 5.25 -5.33
N ALA A 464 1.64 4.38 -4.42
CA ALA A 464 0.34 4.56 -3.77
C ALA A 464 0.29 5.85 -2.94
N ILE A 465 1.32 6.14 -2.14
CA ILE A 465 1.37 7.37 -1.34
C ILE A 465 1.48 8.61 -2.24
N PHE A 466 2.34 8.60 -3.26
CA PHE A 466 2.42 9.71 -4.22
C PHE A 466 1.10 9.92 -4.96
N THR A 467 0.38 8.85 -5.30
CA THR A 467 -0.96 8.95 -5.90
C THR A 467 -1.94 9.65 -4.97
N ILE A 468 -2.02 9.22 -3.72
CA ILE A 468 -2.91 9.83 -2.73
C ILE A 468 -2.57 11.32 -2.55
N THR A 469 -1.28 11.65 -2.38
CA THR A 469 -0.85 13.05 -2.19
C THR A 469 -1.16 13.93 -3.40
N PHE A 470 -0.94 13.42 -4.61
CA PHE A 470 -1.22 14.13 -5.86
C PHE A 470 -2.71 14.51 -5.94
N PHE A 471 -3.60 13.55 -5.73
CA PHE A 471 -5.03 13.80 -5.83
C PHE A 471 -5.62 14.56 -4.62
N MET A 472 -5.00 14.50 -3.44
CA MET A 472 -5.33 15.36 -2.30
C MET A 472 -4.96 16.84 -2.55
N ALA A 473 -3.84 17.08 -3.23
CA ALA A 473 -3.32 18.41 -3.49
C ALA A 473 -3.98 19.10 -4.71
N CYS A 474 -4.71 18.35 -5.55
CA CYS A 474 -5.40 18.93 -6.69
C CYS A 474 -6.39 20.03 -6.22
N PRO A 475 -6.23 21.28 -6.70
CA PRO A 475 -7.15 22.35 -6.34
C PRO A 475 -8.57 21.97 -6.81
N TYR A 476 -9.53 22.30 -5.98
CA TYR A 476 -10.95 22.19 -6.34
C TYR A 476 -11.19 23.10 -7.57
N SER A 477 -11.24 22.50 -8.77
CA SER A 477 -11.80 23.21 -9.92
C SER A 477 -13.26 23.48 -9.56
N ARG A 478 -13.63 24.74 -9.26
CA ARG A 478 -15.03 25.12 -9.20
C ARG A 478 -15.63 24.69 -10.54
N GLU A 479 -16.46 23.66 -10.53
CA GLU A 479 -17.41 23.47 -11.61
C GLU A 479 -18.16 24.80 -11.72
N PRO A 480 -18.27 25.42 -12.90
CA PRO A 480 -19.02 26.67 -13.03
C PRO A 480 -20.42 26.42 -12.45
N ASP A 481 -20.74 27.17 -11.40
CA ASP A 481 -22.06 27.10 -10.78
C ASP A 481 -23.05 27.44 -11.87
N GLN A 482 -24.06 26.60 -12.10
CA GLN A 482 -25.09 26.85 -13.10
C GLN A 482 -25.85 28.18 -12.87
N GLY A 483 -25.65 28.82 -11.71
CA GLY A 483 -26.07 30.14 -11.40
C GLY A 483 -25.38 31.28 -12.17
N ASP A 484 -24.08 31.13 -12.47
CA ASP A 484 -23.30 32.15 -13.20
C ASP A 484 -23.61 32.16 -14.70
N ALA A 485 -24.03 31.01 -15.26
CA ALA A 485 -24.41 30.91 -16.68
C ALA A 485 -25.80 31.58 -16.95
N GLN A 486 -26.68 31.64 -15.97
CA GLN A 486 -27.96 32.36 -16.08
C GLN A 486 -27.82 33.87 -15.88
N ALA A 487 -26.84 34.32 -15.11
CA ALA A 487 -26.56 35.74 -14.92
C ALA A 487 -25.84 36.39 -16.11
N ALA A 488 -25.19 35.58 -16.98
CA ALA A 488 -24.53 36.07 -18.21
C ALA A 488 -25.47 36.10 -19.42
N LEU A 489 -26.71 35.59 -19.29
CA LEU A 489 -27.75 35.59 -20.33
C LEU A 489 -28.93 36.51 -20.00
N ALA A 490 -28.91 37.25 -18.88
CA ALA A 490 -29.80 38.34 -18.52
C ALA A 490 -29.06 39.68 -18.64
#